data_33f45e5b7422747e6e23459a63e53acc
#
_entry.id   33f45e5b7422747e6e23459a63e53acc
#
_cell.length_a   1.000
_cell.length_b   1.000
_cell.length_c   1.000
_cell.angle_alpha   90.00
_cell.angle_beta   90.00
_cell.angle_gamma   90.00
#
_symmetry.space_group_name_H-M   'P 1'
#
loop_
_entity.id
_entity.type
_entity.pdbx_description
1 polymer ?
#
loop_
_entity_poly.entity_id
_entity_poly.type
_entity_poly.pdbx_seq_one_letter_code
_entity_poly.pdbx_strand_id
1 'polypeptide(L)'
;YPYEADILLHTKMSVSELKKQGQLTDESESVQTEALEERKEDEEEPKTAGTKRRGKGGAVKGTAYHRAMELLPLDRINSRFEAEACLKQLVEEKRYTKENRSLIDSRVIWRFLQSPLGKRMSRALAEGRLHREQQFIIGIPAREMGAGDSDELVLIQGIIDAYFEEQD
;
A
#
# COMPACT_ATOMS: atom_id res chain seq x y z
N TYR A 1 38.69 8.55 -13.35
CA TYR A 1 37.76 7.44 -13.20
C TYR A 1 36.90 7.35 -14.46
N PRO A 2 36.92 6.23 -15.20
CA PRO A 2 36.25 6.14 -16.50
C PRO A 2 34.72 6.13 -16.46
N TYR A 3 34.12 6.11 -15.28
CA TYR A 3 32.65 5.99 -15.06
C TYR A 3 32.11 7.14 -14.19
N GLU A 4 32.47 8.40 -14.52
CA GLU A 4 32.04 9.58 -13.76
C GLU A 4 30.50 9.74 -13.72
N ALA A 5 29.83 9.36 -14.80
CA ALA A 5 28.36 9.40 -14.85
C ALA A 5 27.68 8.44 -13.85
N ASP A 6 28.34 7.33 -13.50
CA ASP A 6 27.78 6.31 -12.61
C ASP A 6 27.92 6.68 -11.13
N ILE A 7 28.80 7.63 -10.79
CA ILE A 7 29.02 8.08 -9.40
C ILE A 7 27.76 8.74 -8.83
N LEU A 8 26.93 9.34 -9.67
CA LEU A 8 25.70 10.04 -9.28
C LEU A 8 24.45 9.15 -9.37
N LEU A 9 24.60 7.89 -9.81
CA LEU A 9 23.47 6.97 -9.89
C LEU A 9 23.02 6.52 -8.50
N HIS A 10 21.72 6.61 -8.26
CA HIS A 10 21.11 5.96 -7.10
C HIS A 10 21.17 4.45 -7.29
N THR A 11 21.99 3.76 -6.52
CA THR A 11 22.14 2.29 -6.59
C THR A 11 20.88 1.56 -6.13
N LYS A 12 20.02 2.22 -5.35
CA LYS A 12 18.79 1.65 -4.80
C LYS A 12 17.73 2.72 -4.61
N MET A 13 16.50 2.43 -5.06
CA MET A 13 15.34 3.30 -4.94
C MET A 13 14.12 2.52 -4.50
N SER A 14 13.20 3.17 -3.79
CA SER A 14 11.87 2.62 -3.54
C SER A 14 10.90 2.99 -4.67
N VAL A 15 9.83 2.20 -4.85
CA VAL A 15 8.75 2.52 -5.80
C VAL A 15 8.14 3.90 -5.50
N SER A 16 8.08 4.32 -4.23
CA SER A 16 7.56 5.63 -3.83
C SER A 16 8.46 6.78 -4.27
N GLU A 17 9.79 6.61 -4.22
CA GLU A 17 10.75 7.59 -4.74
C GLU A 17 10.68 7.68 -6.26
N LEU A 18 10.57 6.54 -6.95
CA LEU A 18 10.42 6.50 -8.40
C LEU A 18 9.14 7.23 -8.86
N LYS A 19 8.01 7.03 -8.16
CA LYS A 19 6.77 7.76 -8.43
C LYS A 19 6.92 9.27 -8.23
N LYS A 20 7.63 9.71 -7.20
CA LYS A 20 7.91 11.14 -6.98
C LYS A 20 8.74 11.74 -8.11
N GLN A 21 9.75 11.04 -8.61
CA GLN A 21 10.53 11.48 -9.76
C GLN A 21 9.70 11.59 -11.04
N GLY A 22 8.87 10.58 -11.33
CA GLY A 22 7.97 10.59 -12.48
C GLY A 22 6.93 11.71 -12.43
N GLN A 23 6.43 12.08 -11.23
CA GLN A 23 5.48 13.20 -11.06
C GLN A 23 6.11 14.58 -11.27
N LEU A 24 7.42 14.71 -11.08
CA LEU A 24 8.15 15.97 -11.37
C LEU A 24 8.38 16.18 -12.87
N THR A 25 8.25 15.13 -13.68
CA THR A 25 8.42 15.18 -15.14
C THR A 25 7.09 15.30 -15.90
N ASP A 26 5.95 15.02 -15.26
CA ASP A 26 4.62 15.03 -15.89
C ASP A 26 3.69 16.03 -15.17
N GLU A 27 3.73 17.31 -15.60
CA GLU A 27 2.84 18.38 -15.08
C GLU A 27 1.38 18.26 -15.56
N SER A 28 0.93 17.11 -16.04
CA SER A 28 -0.42 16.94 -16.54
C SER A 28 -1.07 15.62 -16.15
N GLU A 29 -1.28 15.41 -14.86
CA GLU A 29 -2.45 14.68 -14.34
C GLU A 29 -2.32 14.56 -12.81
N SER A 30 -2.93 15.54 -12.11
CA SER A 30 -2.97 15.56 -10.65
C SER A 30 -3.90 14.47 -10.09
N VAL A 31 -3.36 13.30 -9.82
CA VAL A 31 -3.94 12.42 -8.80
C VAL A 31 -3.01 12.50 -7.58
N GLN A 32 -3.44 13.29 -6.61
CA GLN A 32 -2.76 13.45 -5.32
C GLN A 32 -2.74 12.10 -4.59
N THR A 33 -1.64 11.38 -4.73
CA THR A 33 -1.30 10.30 -3.81
C THR A 33 -0.36 10.89 -2.78
N GLU A 34 -0.91 11.37 -1.66
CA GLU A 34 -0.13 11.88 -0.54
C GLU A 34 0.76 10.78 0.02
N ALA A 35 2.07 11.02 -0.08
CA ALA A 35 3.11 10.21 0.52
C ALA A 35 2.95 10.19 2.05
N LEU A 36 3.07 8.99 2.63
CA LEU A 36 3.31 8.80 4.05
C LEU A 36 4.73 9.31 4.39
N GLU A 37 4.84 10.56 4.79
CA GLU A 37 6.03 11.07 5.45
C GLU A 37 6.00 10.63 6.91
N GLU A 38 7.01 9.87 7.32
CA GLU A 38 7.39 9.71 8.72
C GLU A 38 7.71 11.09 9.29
N ARG A 39 6.80 11.63 10.08
CA ARG A 39 7.09 12.81 10.92
C ARG A 39 7.54 12.36 12.29
N LYS A 40 8.77 12.72 12.60
CA LYS A 40 9.23 12.92 13.96
C LYS A 40 8.34 13.96 14.64
N GLU A 41 7.95 13.64 15.88
CA GLU A 41 7.24 14.52 16.81
C GLU A 41 8.06 15.79 17.05
N ASP A 42 7.41 16.97 17.00
CA ASP A 42 7.58 18.02 18.00
C ASP A 42 6.65 19.20 17.68
N GLU A 43 5.77 19.46 18.68
CA GLU A 43 5.23 20.70 19.26
C GLU A 43 4.42 21.73 18.46
N GLU A 44 3.24 22.01 19.07
CA GLU A 44 2.47 23.25 19.28
C GLU A 44 1.56 23.81 18.20
N GLU A 45 0.27 23.90 18.63
CA GLU A 45 -0.83 24.66 17.98
C GLU A 45 -0.64 26.19 18.03
N PRO A 46 -1.31 26.96 17.11
CA PRO A 46 -2.63 27.44 17.52
C PRO A 46 -3.71 27.53 16.41
N LYS A 47 -4.93 27.56 16.90
CA LYS A 47 -6.22 27.64 16.23
C LYS A 47 -6.40 28.86 15.32
N THR A 48 -6.89 28.64 14.09
CA THR A 48 -7.85 29.56 13.45
C THR A 48 -8.71 28.81 12.42
N ALA A 49 -9.94 29.28 12.28
CA ALA A 49 -11.09 28.65 11.66
C ALA A 49 -11.04 28.52 10.13
N GLY A 50 -11.60 27.41 9.62
CA GLY A 50 -12.35 27.41 8.37
C GLY A 50 -11.59 27.09 7.09
N THR A 51 -11.19 25.83 6.90
CA THR A 51 -11.20 25.21 5.56
C THR A 51 -11.25 23.69 5.73
N LYS A 52 -12.17 23.02 5.05
CA LYS A 52 -12.41 21.58 5.17
C LYS A 52 -11.14 20.79 4.79
N ARG A 53 -10.40 20.30 5.79
CA ARG A 53 -9.29 19.35 5.64
C ARG A 53 -9.85 17.99 5.23
N ARG A 54 -9.98 17.75 3.93
CA ARG A 54 -10.45 16.47 3.35
C ARG A 54 -9.35 15.39 3.25
N GLY A 55 -8.07 15.70 3.47
CA GLY A 55 -6.94 14.80 3.16
C GLY A 55 -6.59 13.80 4.27
N LYS A 56 -6.37 14.22 5.50
CA LYS A 56 -5.80 13.36 6.58
C LYS A 56 -6.67 12.18 7.00
N GLY A 57 -8.00 12.33 7.01
CA GLY A 57 -8.90 11.23 7.41
C GLY A 57 -8.99 10.08 6.40
N GLY A 58 -8.77 10.36 5.12
CA GLY A 58 -8.83 9.37 4.04
C GLY A 58 -7.66 8.40 4.06
N ALA A 59 -6.44 8.91 4.17
CA ALA A 59 -5.22 8.10 4.21
C ALA A 59 -5.18 7.16 5.43
N VAL A 60 -5.47 7.68 6.63
CA VAL A 60 -5.52 6.87 7.86
C VAL A 60 -6.56 5.76 7.76
N LYS A 61 -7.75 6.08 7.21
CA LYS A 61 -8.80 5.08 6.97
C LYS A 61 -8.36 4.05 5.94
N GLY A 62 -7.68 4.46 4.87
CA GLY A 62 -7.11 3.57 3.85
C GLY A 62 -6.15 2.57 4.47
N THR A 63 -5.19 3.04 5.27
CA THR A 63 -4.23 2.20 6.00
C THR A 63 -4.93 1.20 6.92
N ALA A 64 -6.01 1.62 7.61
CA ALA A 64 -6.79 0.73 8.46
C ALA A 64 -7.44 -0.40 7.65
N TYR A 65 -8.07 -0.11 6.49
CA TYR A 65 -8.62 -1.15 5.61
C TYR A 65 -7.54 -2.06 5.04
N HIS A 66 -6.42 -1.51 4.60
CA HIS A 66 -5.28 -2.27 4.08
C HIS A 66 -4.81 -3.30 5.11
N ARG A 67 -4.55 -2.85 6.33
CA ARG A 67 -4.13 -3.74 7.42
C ARG A 67 -5.19 -4.79 7.78
N ALA A 68 -6.48 -4.45 7.70
CA ALA A 68 -7.55 -5.43 7.91
C ALA A 68 -7.54 -6.50 6.82
N MET A 69 -7.42 -6.11 5.55
CA MET A 69 -7.38 -7.04 4.41
C MET A 69 -6.16 -7.95 4.42
N GLU A 70 -5.04 -7.49 4.95
CA GLU A 70 -3.84 -8.29 5.17
C GLU A 70 -4.09 -9.42 6.20
N LEU A 71 -4.80 -9.12 7.29
CA LEU A 71 -4.94 -10.03 8.43
C LEU A 71 -6.15 -10.95 8.37
N LEU A 72 -7.22 -10.56 7.65
CA LEU A 72 -8.48 -11.29 7.63
C LEU A 72 -8.38 -12.63 6.89
N PRO A 73 -9.00 -13.71 7.44
CA PRO A 73 -9.15 -14.99 6.76
C PRO A 73 -10.32 -14.91 5.74
N LEU A 74 -10.05 -14.31 4.56
CA LEU A 74 -11.07 -14.00 3.55
C LEU A 74 -11.85 -15.22 3.06
N ASP A 75 -11.25 -16.41 3.12
CA ASP A 75 -11.81 -17.71 2.76
C ASP A 75 -12.84 -18.24 3.77
N ARG A 76 -12.84 -17.71 4.99
CA ARG A 76 -13.71 -18.17 6.10
C ARG A 76 -14.82 -17.18 6.43
N ILE A 77 -14.91 -16.07 5.70
CA ILE A 77 -15.91 -15.04 5.95
C ILE A 77 -17.08 -15.24 4.98
N ASN A 78 -18.20 -15.83 5.47
CA ASN A 78 -19.39 -16.11 4.69
C ASN A 78 -20.55 -15.17 5.01
N SER A 79 -20.37 -14.25 5.95
CA SER A 79 -21.36 -13.26 6.33
C SER A 79 -20.72 -11.98 6.86
N ARG A 80 -21.51 -10.89 6.90
CA ARG A 80 -21.09 -9.63 7.53
C ARG A 80 -20.79 -9.84 9.02
N PHE A 81 -21.54 -10.71 9.70
CA PHE A 81 -21.36 -10.98 11.13
C PHE A 81 -20.02 -11.69 11.38
N GLU A 82 -19.62 -12.61 10.50
CA GLU A 82 -18.33 -13.27 10.59
C GLU A 82 -17.18 -12.28 10.32
N ALA A 83 -17.32 -11.37 9.34
CA ALA A 83 -16.36 -10.31 9.14
C ALA A 83 -16.15 -9.44 10.39
N GLU A 84 -17.27 -9.10 11.05
CA GLU A 84 -17.24 -8.35 12.31
C GLU A 84 -16.60 -9.16 13.44
N ALA A 85 -16.93 -10.44 13.57
CA ALA A 85 -16.36 -11.33 14.58
C ALA A 85 -14.84 -11.51 14.39
N CYS A 86 -14.38 -11.73 13.15
CA CYS A 86 -12.95 -11.83 12.83
C CYS A 86 -12.19 -10.55 13.18
N LEU A 87 -12.75 -9.37 12.87
CA LEU A 87 -12.13 -8.10 13.24
C LEU A 87 -12.02 -7.91 14.75
N LYS A 88 -13.02 -8.31 15.53
CA LYS A 88 -12.99 -8.28 17.00
C LYS A 88 -11.91 -9.22 17.53
N GLN A 89 -11.87 -10.44 17.01
CA GLN A 89 -10.84 -11.41 17.39
C GLN A 89 -9.43 -10.89 17.15
N LEU A 90 -9.16 -10.27 15.99
CA LEU A 90 -7.86 -9.66 15.69
C LEU A 90 -7.48 -8.56 16.69
N VAL A 91 -8.45 -7.81 17.22
CA VAL A 91 -8.20 -6.81 18.27
C VAL A 91 -7.89 -7.46 19.60
N GLU A 92 -8.62 -8.52 19.98
CA GLU A 92 -8.38 -9.29 21.19
C GLU A 92 -7.00 -9.96 21.19
N GLU A 93 -6.60 -10.48 20.04
CA GLU A 93 -5.27 -11.06 19.78
C GLU A 93 -4.14 -10.00 19.67
N LYS A 94 -4.45 -8.71 19.78
CA LYS A 94 -3.51 -7.57 19.64
C LYS A 94 -2.79 -7.52 18.28
N ARG A 95 -3.36 -8.14 17.25
CA ARG A 95 -2.86 -8.11 15.85
C ARG A 95 -3.41 -6.91 15.08
N TYR A 96 -4.51 -6.33 15.58
CA TYR A 96 -5.18 -5.17 15.02
C TYR A 96 -5.52 -4.18 16.12
N THR A 97 -5.32 -2.87 15.91
CA THR A 97 -5.55 -1.88 16.96
C THR A 97 -7.02 -1.49 17.07
N LYS A 98 -7.44 -1.03 18.27
CA LYS A 98 -8.81 -0.54 18.50
C LYS A 98 -9.10 0.73 17.68
N GLU A 99 -8.10 1.58 17.52
CA GLU A 99 -8.16 2.81 16.72
C GLU A 99 -8.46 2.46 15.26
N ASN A 100 -7.68 1.59 14.64
CA ASN A 100 -7.91 1.12 13.28
C ASN A 100 -9.27 0.45 13.14
N ARG A 101 -9.69 -0.37 14.12
CA ARG A 101 -11.01 -1.01 14.13
C ARG A 101 -12.15 0.01 14.10
N SER A 102 -12.02 1.15 14.79
CA SER A 102 -13.03 2.20 14.81
C SER A 102 -13.20 2.93 13.48
N LEU A 103 -12.18 2.89 12.61
CA LEU A 103 -12.17 3.59 11.32
C LEU A 103 -12.82 2.78 10.19
N ILE A 104 -13.01 1.47 10.37
CA ILE A 104 -13.50 0.59 9.31
C ILE A 104 -14.91 0.07 9.59
N ASP A 105 -15.63 -0.23 8.51
CA ASP A 105 -16.97 -0.80 8.52
C ASP A 105 -16.93 -2.21 7.90
N SER A 106 -17.33 -3.22 8.68
CA SER A 106 -17.40 -4.62 8.24
C SER A 106 -18.32 -4.82 7.00
N ARG A 107 -19.29 -3.91 6.78
CA ARG A 107 -20.15 -3.94 5.58
C ARG A 107 -19.35 -3.70 4.30
N VAL A 108 -18.34 -2.86 4.36
CA VAL A 108 -17.49 -2.56 3.19
C VAL A 108 -16.66 -3.79 2.84
N ILE A 109 -16.06 -4.44 3.85
CA ILE A 109 -15.29 -5.67 3.67
C ILE A 109 -16.20 -6.77 3.10
N TRP A 110 -17.37 -6.96 3.68
CA TRP A 110 -18.35 -7.96 3.19
C TRP A 110 -18.78 -7.69 1.75
N ARG A 111 -19.08 -6.43 1.41
CA ARG A 111 -19.42 -6.05 0.03
C ARG A 111 -18.28 -6.36 -0.95
N PHE A 112 -17.03 -6.08 -0.55
CA PHE A 112 -15.88 -6.44 -1.36
C PHE A 112 -15.81 -7.95 -1.60
N LEU A 113 -15.97 -8.77 -0.55
CA LEU A 113 -15.95 -10.24 -0.66
C LEU A 113 -17.06 -10.79 -1.54
N GLN A 114 -18.18 -10.07 -1.70
CA GLN A 114 -19.25 -10.44 -2.63
C GLN A 114 -18.96 -10.07 -4.09
N SER A 115 -17.97 -9.21 -4.33
CA SER A 115 -17.56 -8.82 -5.69
C SER A 115 -16.88 -9.98 -6.42
N PRO A 116 -16.83 -9.96 -7.77
CA PRO A 116 -16.10 -10.97 -8.54
C PRO A 116 -14.63 -11.10 -8.09
N LEU A 117 -13.95 -9.97 -7.86
CA LEU A 117 -12.57 -9.96 -7.39
C LEU A 117 -12.44 -10.55 -5.98
N GLY A 118 -13.30 -10.15 -5.04
CA GLY A 118 -13.28 -10.66 -3.67
C GLY A 118 -13.49 -12.18 -3.60
N LYS A 119 -14.39 -12.71 -4.43
CA LYS A 119 -14.61 -14.17 -4.54
C LYS A 119 -13.39 -14.91 -5.10
N ARG A 120 -12.71 -14.33 -6.10
CA ARG A 120 -11.47 -14.89 -6.65
C ARG A 120 -10.36 -14.88 -5.60
N MET A 121 -10.17 -13.78 -4.88
CA MET A 121 -9.19 -13.67 -3.80
C MET A 121 -9.48 -14.66 -2.66
N SER A 122 -10.74 -14.81 -2.26
CA SER A 122 -11.15 -15.75 -1.23
C SER A 122 -10.84 -17.21 -1.62
N ARG A 123 -11.14 -17.57 -2.88
CA ARG A 123 -10.79 -18.90 -3.44
C ARG A 123 -9.29 -19.11 -3.49
N ALA A 124 -8.56 -18.13 -4.00
CA ALA A 124 -7.10 -18.21 -4.08
C ALA A 124 -6.45 -18.37 -2.70
N LEU A 125 -7.00 -17.70 -1.66
CA LEU A 125 -6.55 -17.90 -0.28
C LEU A 125 -6.81 -19.33 0.21
N ALA A 126 -8.01 -19.86 -0.01
CA ALA A 126 -8.35 -21.24 0.38
C ALA A 126 -7.45 -22.29 -0.29
N GLU A 127 -6.97 -21.99 -1.50
CA GLU A 127 -6.07 -22.85 -2.28
C GLU A 127 -4.57 -22.55 -2.05
N GLY A 128 -4.24 -21.62 -1.15
CA GLY A 128 -2.85 -21.25 -0.83
C GLY A 128 -2.13 -20.46 -1.93
N ARG A 129 -2.89 -19.84 -2.86
CA ARG A 129 -2.37 -19.10 -4.02
C ARG A 129 -2.48 -17.58 -3.87
N LEU A 130 -2.98 -17.06 -2.75
CA LEU A 130 -3.02 -15.63 -2.44
C LEU A 130 -1.77 -15.24 -1.64
N HIS A 131 -1.00 -14.33 -2.17
CA HIS A 131 0.18 -13.74 -1.55
C HIS A 131 -0.14 -12.32 -1.09
N ARG A 132 0.29 -11.94 0.11
CA ARG A 132 0.06 -10.62 0.71
C ARG A 132 1.36 -10.05 1.21
N GLU A 133 1.52 -8.72 1.14
CA GLU A 133 2.71 -7.99 1.61
C GLU A 133 4.01 -8.58 1.05
N GLN A 134 3.99 -8.92 -0.24
CA GLN A 134 5.14 -9.54 -0.89
C GLN A 134 6.19 -8.49 -1.23
N GLN A 135 7.31 -8.54 -0.55
CA GLN A 135 8.46 -7.71 -0.89
C GLN A 135 9.09 -8.17 -2.20
N PHE A 136 9.55 -7.22 -3.00
CA PHE A 136 10.29 -7.49 -4.23
C PHE A 136 11.47 -6.54 -4.39
N ILE A 137 12.48 -7.00 -5.12
CA ILE A 137 13.59 -6.19 -5.60
C ILE A 137 13.81 -6.59 -7.06
N ILE A 138 13.85 -5.59 -7.94
CA ILE A 138 14.19 -5.78 -9.36
C ILE A 138 15.33 -4.85 -9.75
N GLY A 139 16.21 -5.29 -10.64
CA GLY A 139 17.24 -4.45 -11.26
C GLY A 139 16.74 -3.90 -12.58
N ILE A 140 16.82 -2.59 -12.77
CA ILE A 140 16.46 -1.91 -14.02
C ILE A 140 17.71 -1.14 -14.49
N PRO A 141 18.13 -1.26 -15.77
CA PRO A 141 19.23 -0.47 -16.31
C PRO A 141 18.97 1.03 -16.18
N ALA A 142 19.97 1.81 -15.74
CA ALA A 142 19.84 3.25 -15.51
C ALA A 142 19.32 4.00 -16.75
N ARG A 143 19.72 3.58 -17.95
CA ARG A 143 19.22 4.13 -19.21
C ARG A 143 17.71 4.01 -19.39
N GLU A 144 17.10 2.93 -18.91
CA GLU A 144 15.64 2.73 -18.99
C GLU A 144 14.88 3.63 -18.01
N MET A 145 15.56 4.15 -17.01
CA MET A 145 15.01 5.08 -16.03
C MET A 145 15.24 6.56 -16.39
N GLY A 146 15.88 6.83 -17.56
CA GLY A 146 16.25 8.19 -17.96
C GLY A 146 17.39 8.79 -17.13
N ALA A 147 18.16 7.97 -16.43
CA ALA A 147 19.28 8.40 -15.57
C ALA A 147 20.63 8.34 -16.28
N GLY A 148 20.68 8.59 -17.59
CA GLY A 148 21.88 8.54 -18.42
C GLY A 148 21.96 7.31 -19.31
N ASP A 149 23.07 7.14 -20.06
CA ASP A 149 23.30 6.03 -21.00
C ASP A 149 24.01 4.82 -20.34
N SER A 150 23.88 4.66 -19.01
CA SER A 150 24.54 3.61 -18.27
C SER A 150 23.71 2.31 -18.26
N ASP A 151 24.38 1.17 -18.43
CA ASP A 151 23.82 -0.18 -18.28
C ASP A 151 23.87 -0.68 -16.82
N GLU A 152 24.42 0.12 -15.90
CA GLU A 152 24.44 -0.20 -14.48
C GLU A 152 23.01 -0.37 -13.94
N LEU A 153 22.84 -1.38 -13.07
CA LEU A 153 21.51 -1.71 -12.52
C LEU A 153 21.18 -0.83 -11.31
N VAL A 154 20.07 -0.12 -11.42
CA VAL A 154 19.43 0.52 -10.28
C VAL A 154 18.44 -0.49 -9.65
N LEU A 155 18.61 -0.78 -8.37
CA LEU A 155 17.72 -1.70 -7.66
C LEU A 155 16.44 -0.97 -7.22
N ILE A 156 15.30 -1.43 -7.72
CA ILE A 156 13.98 -0.93 -7.29
C ILE A 156 13.40 -1.91 -6.29
N GLN A 157 13.06 -1.42 -5.12
CA GLN A 157 12.41 -2.20 -4.08
C GLN A 157 10.98 -1.71 -3.82
N GLY A 158 10.10 -2.63 -3.47
CA GLY A 158 8.72 -2.32 -3.13
C GLY A 158 8.02 -3.47 -2.41
N ILE A 159 6.76 -3.25 -2.11
CA ILE A 159 5.85 -4.24 -1.54
C ILE A 159 4.62 -4.30 -2.43
N ILE A 160 4.21 -5.52 -2.80
CA ILE A 160 2.93 -5.78 -3.47
C ILE A 160 1.93 -6.14 -2.38
N ASP A 161 0.89 -5.33 -2.23
CA ASP A 161 -0.12 -5.47 -1.18
C ASP A 161 -0.81 -6.84 -1.23
N ALA A 162 -1.22 -7.27 -2.43
CA ALA A 162 -1.74 -8.61 -2.66
C ALA A 162 -1.69 -8.97 -4.14
N TYR A 163 -1.37 -10.22 -4.43
CA TYR A 163 -1.55 -10.85 -5.75
C TYR A 163 -1.94 -12.32 -5.59
N PHE A 164 -2.53 -12.90 -6.59
CA PHE A 164 -2.86 -14.33 -6.61
C PHE A 164 -2.69 -14.91 -8.01
N GLU A 165 -2.39 -16.20 -8.03
CA GLU A 165 -2.27 -16.96 -9.26
C GLU A 165 -3.62 -17.54 -9.65
N GLU A 166 -3.99 -17.43 -10.92
CA GLU A 166 -5.15 -18.11 -11.48
C GLU A 166 -4.69 -19.32 -12.29
N GLN A 167 -5.42 -20.39 -12.16
CA GLN A 167 -5.28 -21.54 -13.06
C GLN A 167 -6.18 -21.28 -14.28
N ASP A 168 -5.58 -21.33 -15.47
CA ASP A 168 -6.28 -21.28 -16.76
C ASP A 168 -7.21 -22.49 -16.94
#